data_c99379e3eebdd5662185d157531dec52
#
_entry.id   c99379e3eebdd5662185d157531dec52
#
_cell.length_a   1.000
_cell.length_b   1.000
_cell.length_c   1.000
_cell.angle_alpha   90.00
_cell.angle_beta   90.00
_cell.angle_gamma   90.00
#
_symmetry.space_group_name_H-M   'P 1'
#
loop_
_entity.id
_entity.type
_entity.pdbx_description
1 polymer ?
#
loop_
_entity_poly.entity_id
_entity_poly.type
_entity_poly.pdbx_seq_one_letter_code
_entity_poly.pdbx_strand_id
1 'polypeptide(L)'
;MFQRQQFVFGQLSVKFLDYLISEKGIEPLPDRVKAINEFQQPKTIKDLCRFLALLNFYRRFLKNAAHEQSLLSDYLKGAKKNDTRLINWTEEAKLAFESCKNSLAMSTPLVYPSPDAPLSLACDASDRALGSVLSQEENGEWKPLAFFHGSLLRLNSDIAYTTVNC
;
A
#
# COMPACT_ATOMS: atom_id res chain seq x y z
N MET A 1 -27.99 -12.98 -17.15
CA MET A 1 -28.21 -11.55 -17.50
C MET A 1 -26.86 -10.94 -17.72
N PHE A 2 -26.39 -10.80 -18.96
CA PHE A 2 -25.10 -10.23 -19.29
C PHE A 2 -25.16 -8.72 -19.07
N GLN A 3 -24.37 -8.18 -18.11
CA GLN A 3 -24.17 -6.74 -18.00
C GLN A 3 -23.52 -6.26 -19.30
N ARG A 4 -24.19 -5.38 -20.03
CA ARG A 4 -23.59 -4.65 -21.14
C ARG A 4 -22.43 -3.84 -20.57
N GLN A 5 -21.20 -4.22 -20.89
CA GLN A 5 -20.04 -3.37 -20.65
C GLN A 5 -20.26 -2.09 -21.45
N GLN A 6 -20.49 -0.98 -20.77
CA GLN A 6 -20.49 0.33 -21.40
C GLN A 6 -19.05 0.69 -21.74
N PHE A 7 -18.73 0.66 -23.03
CA PHE A 7 -17.48 1.24 -23.52
C PHE A 7 -17.59 2.76 -23.42
N VAL A 8 -16.70 3.38 -22.65
CA VAL A 8 -16.65 4.83 -22.47
C VAL A 8 -15.41 5.35 -23.18
N PHE A 9 -15.59 6.25 -24.16
CA PHE A 9 -14.52 6.84 -24.95
C PHE A 9 -14.44 8.35 -24.70
N GLY A 10 -13.23 8.93 -24.87
CA GLY A 10 -13.04 10.38 -24.80
C GLY A 10 -13.20 11.00 -23.41
N GLN A 11 -13.03 10.23 -22.36
CA GLN A 11 -13.07 10.74 -20.98
C GLN A 11 -11.68 11.18 -20.53
N LEU A 12 -11.63 12.29 -19.76
CA LEU A 12 -10.39 12.81 -19.15
C LEU A 12 -9.88 11.91 -18.00
N SER A 13 -10.76 11.08 -17.45
CA SER A 13 -10.41 10.09 -16.43
C SER A 13 -11.30 8.86 -16.53
N VAL A 14 -10.77 7.71 -16.14
CA VAL A 14 -11.48 6.43 -16.12
C VAL A 14 -11.23 5.67 -14.84
N LYS A 15 -12.28 5.06 -14.29
CA LYS A 15 -12.17 4.12 -13.15
C LYS A 15 -11.87 2.73 -13.70
N PHE A 16 -10.73 2.16 -13.31
CA PHE A 16 -10.30 0.84 -13.74
C PHE A 16 -9.60 0.08 -12.61
N LEU A 17 -10.06 -1.13 -12.31
CA LEU A 17 -9.48 -2.01 -11.27
C LEU A 17 -9.19 -1.29 -9.94
N ASP A 18 -10.18 -0.56 -9.43
CA ASP A 18 -10.09 0.22 -8.19
C ASP A 18 -9.07 1.40 -8.22
N TYR A 19 -8.63 1.81 -9.41
CA TYR A 19 -7.81 3.00 -9.64
C TYR A 19 -8.57 4.05 -10.44
N LEU A 20 -8.22 5.30 -10.21
CA LEU A 20 -8.56 6.42 -11.08
C LEU A 20 -7.36 6.67 -11.99
N ILE A 21 -7.59 6.52 -13.30
CA ILE A 21 -6.60 6.74 -14.35
C ILE A 21 -6.96 8.04 -15.05
N SER A 22 -6.05 9.02 -15.10
CA SER A 22 -6.25 10.32 -15.73
C SER A 22 -5.00 10.72 -16.52
N GLU A 23 -5.04 11.85 -17.20
CA GLU A 23 -3.84 12.42 -17.84
C GLU A 23 -2.71 12.72 -16.85
N LYS A 24 -3.03 12.97 -15.59
CA LYS A 24 -2.06 13.30 -14.52
C LYS A 24 -1.37 12.08 -13.93
N GLY A 25 -1.88 10.88 -14.22
CA GLY A 25 -1.34 9.65 -13.69
C GLY A 25 -2.40 8.70 -13.14
N ILE A 26 -1.96 7.83 -12.24
CA ILE A 26 -2.76 6.77 -11.59
C ILE A 26 -2.83 7.05 -10.10
N GLU A 27 -4.04 6.99 -9.53
CA GLU A 27 -4.27 7.16 -8.10
C GLU A 27 -5.32 6.16 -7.58
N PRO A 28 -5.36 5.86 -6.27
CA PRO A 28 -6.42 5.09 -5.68
C PRO A 28 -7.78 5.77 -5.87
N LEU A 29 -8.86 5.00 -6.07
CA LEU A 29 -10.20 5.58 -6.14
C LEU A 29 -10.56 6.29 -4.83
N PRO A 30 -11.05 7.56 -4.86
CA PRO A 30 -11.42 8.30 -3.66
C PRO A 30 -12.42 7.57 -2.76
N ASP A 31 -13.39 6.84 -3.36
CA ASP A 31 -14.38 6.06 -2.61
C ASP A 31 -13.69 4.93 -1.81
N ARG A 32 -12.63 4.33 -2.35
CA ARG A 32 -11.85 3.27 -1.69
C ARG A 32 -10.98 3.84 -0.58
N VAL A 33 -10.34 4.98 -0.82
CA VAL A 33 -9.57 5.70 0.21
C VAL A 33 -10.48 6.03 1.38
N LYS A 34 -11.69 6.56 1.11
CA LYS A 34 -12.70 6.84 2.12
C LYS A 34 -13.07 5.60 2.93
N ALA A 35 -13.37 4.48 2.24
CA ALA A 35 -13.74 3.22 2.90
C ALA A 35 -12.63 2.68 3.82
N ILE A 36 -11.35 2.87 3.46
CA ILE A 36 -10.21 2.47 4.29
C ILE A 36 -10.06 3.44 5.49
N ASN A 37 -10.26 4.73 5.28
CA ASN A 37 -10.22 5.71 6.37
C ASN A 37 -11.35 5.50 7.40
N GLU A 38 -12.51 5.05 6.95
CA GLU A 38 -13.66 4.71 7.79
C GLU A 38 -13.59 3.29 8.36
N PHE A 39 -12.52 2.53 8.03
CA PHE A 39 -12.38 1.16 8.51
C PHE A 39 -12.27 1.14 10.03
N GLN A 40 -13.17 0.38 10.66
CA GLN A 40 -13.19 0.25 12.12
C GLN A 40 -11.98 -0.54 12.61
N GLN A 41 -11.52 -0.20 13.81
CA GLN A 41 -10.41 -0.92 14.44
C GLN A 41 -10.70 -2.43 14.50
N PRO A 42 -9.84 -3.28 13.89
CA PRO A 42 -10.02 -4.72 13.85
C PRO A 42 -10.15 -5.33 15.25
N LYS A 43 -11.10 -6.20 15.45
CA LYS A 43 -11.27 -6.93 16.72
C LYS A 43 -10.56 -8.27 16.70
N THR A 44 -10.43 -8.88 15.52
CA THR A 44 -9.84 -10.22 15.37
C THR A 44 -8.64 -10.18 14.43
N ILE A 45 -7.78 -11.20 14.53
CA ILE A 45 -6.66 -11.39 13.60
C ILE A 45 -7.15 -11.45 12.16
N LYS A 46 -8.27 -12.11 11.90
CA LYS A 46 -8.90 -12.17 10.59
C LYS A 46 -9.27 -10.77 10.04
N ASP A 47 -9.81 -9.89 10.89
CA ASP A 47 -10.17 -8.54 10.46
C ASP A 47 -8.92 -7.69 10.19
N LEU A 48 -7.86 -7.88 11.00
CA LEU A 48 -6.58 -7.24 10.76
C LEU A 48 -5.95 -7.71 9.44
N CYS A 49 -6.00 -9.00 9.13
CA CYS A 49 -5.57 -9.53 7.84
C CYS A 49 -6.30 -8.85 6.67
N ARG A 50 -7.62 -8.68 6.79
CA ARG A 50 -8.41 -7.98 5.75
C ARG A 50 -7.98 -6.53 5.56
N PHE A 51 -7.78 -5.82 6.66
CA PHE A 51 -7.30 -4.44 6.61
C PHE A 51 -5.93 -4.33 5.94
N LEU A 52 -4.96 -5.16 6.36
CA LEU A 52 -3.61 -5.16 5.77
C LEU A 52 -3.61 -5.59 4.30
N ALA A 53 -4.49 -6.55 3.92
CA ALA A 53 -4.64 -6.93 2.52
C ALA A 53 -5.16 -5.78 1.65
N LEU A 54 -6.10 -4.97 2.15
CA LEU A 54 -6.58 -3.76 1.48
C LEU A 54 -5.47 -2.72 1.31
N LEU A 55 -4.68 -2.46 2.36
CA LEU A 55 -3.53 -1.57 2.28
C LEU A 55 -2.47 -2.07 1.29
N ASN A 56 -2.17 -3.38 1.31
CA ASN A 56 -1.20 -3.99 0.42
C ASN A 56 -1.59 -3.92 -1.05
N PHE A 57 -2.88 -3.87 -1.36
CA PHE A 57 -3.35 -3.63 -2.72
C PHE A 57 -2.91 -2.26 -3.24
N TYR A 58 -2.89 -1.25 -2.36
CA TYR A 58 -2.47 0.13 -2.68
C TYR A 58 -1.01 0.43 -2.30
N ARG A 59 -0.23 -0.56 -1.89
CA ARG A 59 1.14 -0.34 -1.36
C ARG A 59 2.06 0.44 -2.28
N ARG A 60 1.86 0.33 -3.59
CA ARG A 60 2.65 1.05 -4.61
C ARG A 60 2.52 2.59 -4.55
N PHE A 61 1.52 3.10 -3.84
CA PHE A 61 1.26 4.52 -3.62
C PHE A 61 1.73 5.01 -2.24
N LEU A 62 2.13 4.09 -1.36
CA LEU A 62 2.48 4.39 0.03
C LEU A 62 3.99 4.50 0.18
N LYS A 63 4.45 5.63 0.73
CA LYS A 63 5.89 5.90 0.87
C LYS A 63 6.57 5.01 1.90
N ASN A 64 5.92 4.71 3.05
CA ASN A 64 6.53 4.05 4.21
C ASN A 64 5.72 2.83 4.69
N ALA A 65 5.00 2.15 3.80
CA ALA A 65 4.06 1.09 4.17
C ALA A 65 4.67 -0.01 5.05
N ALA A 66 5.88 -0.48 4.79
CA ALA A 66 6.49 -1.56 5.55
C ALA A 66 6.81 -1.15 7.00
N HIS A 67 7.28 0.09 7.21
CA HIS A 67 7.56 0.60 8.54
C HIS A 67 6.28 0.75 9.37
N GLU A 68 5.26 1.38 8.78
CA GLU A 68 3.97 1.63 9.43
C GLU A 68 3.22 0.34 9.75
N GLN A 69 3.29 -0.66 8.87
CA GLN A 69 2.63 -1.95 9.06
C GLN A 69 3.41 -2.93 9.95
N SER A 70 4.67 -2.65 10.30
CA SER A 70 5.52 -3.59 11.01
C SER A 70 4.94 -4.05 12.34
N LEU A 71 4.45 -3.12 13.17
CA LEU A 71 3.81 -3.42 14.46
C LEU A 71 2.52 -4.21 14.30
N LEU A 72 1.72 -3.90 13.28
CA LEU A 72 0.48 -4.61 12.98
C LEU A 72 0.76 -6.03 12.48
N SER A 73 1.81 -6.21 11.69
CA SER A 73 2.25 -7.51 11.17
C SER A 73 2.71 -8.44 12.28
N ASP A 74 3.21 -7.92 13.40
CA ASP A 74 3.61 -8.74 14.55
C ASP A 74 2.44 -9.52 15.15
N TYR A 75 1.22 -8.98 15.13
CA TYR A 75 0.01 -9.70 15.56
C TYR A 75 -0.34 -10.89 14.67
N LEU A 76 0.14 -10.90 13.43
CA LEU A 76 -0.11 -11.97 12.46
C LEU A 76 0.86 -13.15 12.62
N LYS A 77 1.90 -13.03 13.46
CA LYS A 77 2.84 -14.13 13.69
C LYS A 77 2.11 -15.34 14.24
N GLY A 78 2.28 -16.49 13.57
CA GLY A 78 1.59 -17.72 13.94
C GLY A 78 0.08 -17.73 13.67
N ALA A 79 -0.45 -16.76 12.92
CA ALA A 79 -1.85 -16.73 12.52
C ALA A 79 -2.18 -17.90 11.59
N LYS A 80 -3.35 -18.50 11.81
CA LYS A 80 -3.91 -19.56 10.96
C LYS A 80 -4.95 -18.97 10.01
N LYS A 81 -5.29 -19.72 8.97
CA LYS A 81 -6.39 -19.34 8.08
C LYS A 81 -7.69 -19.14 8.88
N ASN A 82 -8.34 -18.00 8.70
CA ASN A 82 -9.55 -17.60 9.43
C ASN A 82 -9.38 -17.51 10.96
N ASP A 83 -8.24 -17.04 11.43
CA ASP A 83 -7.95 -16.87 12.84
C ASP A 83 -8.86 -15.83 13.49
N THR A 84 -9.71 -16.26 14.41
CA THR A 84 -10.68 -15.43 15.13
C THR A 84 -10.20 -14.97 16.50
N ARG A 85 -8.93 -15.20 16.85
CA ARG A 85 -8.38 -14.69 18.10
C ARG A 85 -8.56 -13.18 18.19
N LEU A 86 -8.94 -12.73 19.39
CA LEU A 86 -9.08 -11.30 19.66
C LEU A 86 -7.69 -10.65 19.73
N ILE A 87 -7.61 -9.42 19.24
CA ILE A 87 -6.39 -8.61 19.30
C ILE A 87 -6.37 -7.85 20.61
N ASN A 88 -5.29 -8.01 21.38
CA ASN A 88 -5.01 -7.13 22.51
C ASN A 88 -4.21 -5.90 22.01
N TRP A 89 -4.92 -4.82 21.74
CA TRP A 89 -4.33 -3.61 21.17
C TRP A 89 -3.48 -2.84 22.19
N THR A 90 -2.21 -2.64 21.88
CA THR A 90 -1.37 -1.65 22.57
C THR A 90 -1.63 -0.25 22.00
N GLU A 91 -1.29 0.81 22.75
CA GLU A 91 -1.45 2.19 22.26
C GLU A 91 -0.59 2.45 21.01
N GLU A 92 0.63 1.89 20.96
CA GLU A 92 1.51 2.00 19.79
C GLU A 92 0.89 1.35 18.55
N ALA A 93 0.26 0.17 18.72
CA ALA A 93 -0.41 -0.52 17.61
C ALA A 93 -1.65 0.25 17.11
N LYS A 94 -2.39 0.91 18.01
CA LYS A 94 -3.50 1.79 17.61
C LYS A 94 -3.01 2.98 16.81
N LEU A 95 -1.93 3.63 17.24
CA LEU A 95 -1.30 4.71 16.50
C LEU A 95 -0.80 4.25 15.13
N ALA A 96 -0.18 3.07 15.06
CA ALA A 96 0.25 2.48 13.78
C ALA A 96 -0.94 2.19 12.85
N PHE A 97 -2.08 1.73 13.39
CA PHE A 97 -3.30 1.51 12.62
C PHE A 97 -3.84 2.82 12.02
N GLU A 98 -3.93 3.89 12.80
CA GLU A 98 -4.37 5.20 12.33
C GLU A 98 -3.35 5.82 11.35
N SER A 99 -2.04 5.64 11.58
CA SER A 99 -1.00 6.06 10.64
C SER A 99 -1.17 5.38 9.28
N CYS A 100 -1.39 4.07 9.25
CA CYS A 100 -1.64 3.33 8.01
C CYS A 100 -2.85 3.86 7.21
N LYS A 101 -3.94 4.25 7.90
CA LYS A 101 -5.11 4.85 7.26
C LYS A 101 -4.76 6.22 6.64
N ASN A 102 -4.10 7.07 7.42
CA ASN A 102 -3.72 8.41 6.99
C ASN A 102 -2.73 8.39 5.83
N SER A 103 -1.80 7.44 5.80
CA SER A 103 -0.82 7.31 4.72
C SER A 103 -1.49 7.08 3.36
N LEU A 104 -2.59 6.31 3.32
CA LEU A 104 -3.34 6.15 2.07
C LEU A 104 -4.10 7.41 1.67
N ALA A 105 -4.64 8.17 2.65
CA ALA A 105 -5.29 9.44 2.37
C ALA A 105 -4.31 10.48 1.80
N MET A 106 -3.05 10.40 2.18
CA MET A 106 -1.96 11.27 1.72
C MET A 106 -1.15 10.65 0.58
N SER A 107 -1.67 9.59 -0.07
CA SER A 107 -0.95 8.91 -1.14
C SER A 107 -0.67 9.85 -2.31
N THR A 108 0.53 9.71 -2.89
CA THR A 108 0.95 10.51 -4.04
C THR A 108 0.51 9.81 -5.33
N PRO A 109 -0.15 10.51 -6.26
CA PRO A 109 -0.41 9.98 -7.59
C PRO A 109 0.89 9.54 -8.27
N LEU A 110 0.85 8.40 -8.97
CA LEU A 110 1.99 7.90 -9.73
C LEU A 110 1.86 8.39 -11.17
N VAL A 111 2.93 8.98 -11.70
CA VAL A 111 2.97 9.44 -13.08
C VAL A 111 3.22 8.30 -14.06
N TYR A 112 2.97 8.54 -15.34
CA TYR A 112 3.30 7.57 -16.40
C TYR A 112 4.79 7.63 -16.73
N PRO A 113 5.42 6.48 -17.04
CA PRO A 113 6.80 6.48 -17.49
C PRO A 113 6.95 7.24 -18.80
N SER A 114 7.94 8.14 -18.87
CA SER A 114 8.40 8.76 -20.11
C SER A 114 9.65 8.03 -20.60
N PRO A 115 9.71 7.62 -21.88
CA PRO A 115 10.82 6.83 -22.41
C PRO A 115 12.20 7.48 -22.26
N ASP A 116 12.26 8.81 -22.36
CA ASP A 116 13.50 9.58 -22.39
C ASP A 116 13.80 10.31 -21.08
N ALA A 117 12.95 10.16 -20.07
CA ALA A 117 13.15 10.82 -18.79
C ALA A 117 14.28 10.16 -17.96
N PRO A 118 15.18 10.95 -17.35
CA PRO A 118 16.13 10.44 -16.38
C PRO A 118 15.39 9.71 -15.23
N LEU A 119 15.91 8.55 -14.83
CA LEU A 119 15.37 7.74 -13.75
C LEU A 119 16.25 7.82 -12.50
N SER A 120 15.63 7.81 -11.34
CA SER A 120 16.28 7.68 -10.05
C SER A 120 15.64 6.55 -9.25
N LEU A 121 16.48 5.70 -8.65
CA LEU A 121 16.05 4.69 -7.67
C LEU A 121 16.70 5.04 -6.34
N ALA A 122 15.88 5.53 -5.39
CA ALA A 122 16.32 5.74 -4.02
C ALA A 122 15.86 4.56 -3.17
N CYS A 123 16.80 4.01 -2.38
CA CYS A 123 16.54 2.89 -1.48
C CYS A 123 16.92 3.28 -0.05
N ASP A 124 16.11 2.85 0.90
CA ASP A 124 16.34 2.99 2.33
C ASP A 124 16.04 1.66 3.02
N ALA A 125 16.89 1.28 3.96
CA ALA A 125 16.77 0.02 4.68
C ALA A 125 16.98 0.22 6.18
N SER A 126 16.12 -0.41 6.96
CA SER A 126 16.23 -0.53 8.41
C SER A 126 16.42 -2.00 8.81
N ASP A 127 16.56 -2.27 10.10
CA ASP A 127 16.64 -3.65 10.61
C ASP A 127 15.38 -4.48 10.34
N ARG A 128 14.26 -3.87 9.99
CA ARG A 128 12.95 -4.52 9.85
C ARG A 128 12.34 -4.40 8.47
N ALA A 129 12.74 -3.40 7.70
CA ALA A 129 12.07 -3.08 6.45
C ALA A 129 13.04 -2.51 5.41
N LEU A 130 12.75 -2.77 4.15
CA LEU A 130 13.35 -2.14 2.99
C LEU A 130 12.27 -1.30 2.31
N GLY A 131 12.60 -0.04 2.02
CA GLY A 131 11.80 0.85 1.19
C GLY A 131 12.58 1.29 -0.05
N SER A 132 11.90 1.47 -1.16
CA SER A 132 12.49 2.13 -2.32
C SER A 132 11.44 2.92 -3.10
N VAL A 133 11.90 3.96 -3.79
CA VAL A 133 11.09 4.73 -4.72
C VAL A 133 11.81 4.82 -6.06
N LEU A 134 11.09 4.44 -7.12
CA LEU A 134 11.49 4.71 -8.49
C LEU A 134 10.83 6.02 -8.91
N SER A 135 11.61 6.98 -9.34
CA SER A 135 11.15 8.29 -9.82
C SER A 135 11.74 8.62 -11.18
N GLN A 136 11.06 9.49 -11.91
CA GLN A 136 11.57 10.10 -13.13
C GLN A 136 11.63 11.62 -12.98
N GLU A 137 12.54 12.25 -13.71
CA GLU A 137 12.64 13.71 -13.74
C GLU A 137 11.78 14.27 -14.86
N GLU A 138 10.91 15.21 -14.53
CA GLU A 138 10.11 15.98 -15.47
C GLU A 138 10.14 17.45 -15.09
N ASN A 139 10.61 18.30 -15.99
CA ASN A 139 10.67 19.75 -15.80
C ASN A 139 11.45 20.19 -14.54
N GLY A 140 12.51 19.46 -14.18
CA GLY A 140 13.33 19.73 -12.99
C GLY A 140 12.76 19.21 -11.69
N GLU A 141 11.68 18.44 -11.74
CA GLU A 141 11.04 17.82 -10.56
C GLU A 141 11.08 16.30 -10.66
N TRP A 142 11.42 15.65 -9.54
CA TRP A 142 11.35 14.19 -9.42
C TRP A 142 9.94 13.73 -9.08
N LYS A 143 9.32 12.97 -9.97
CA LYS A 143 7.96 12.43 -9.83
C LYS A 143 7.98 10.92 -9.65
N PRO A 144 7.24 10.36 -8.67
CA PRO A 144 7.28 8.94 -8.39
C PRO A 144 6.53 8.15 -9.46
N LEU A 145 7.14 7.04 -9.89
CA LEU A 145 6.56 6.01 -10.74
C LEU A 145 6.02 4.84 -9.91
N ALA A 146 6.71 4.48 -8.83
CA ALA A 146 6.30 3.41 -7.93
C ALA A 146 7.06 3.49 -6.60
N PHE A 147 6.39 3.05 -5.53
CA PHE A 147 7.03 2.73 -4.25
C PHE A 147 7.10 1.21 -4.10
N PHE A 148 8.20 0.72 -3.57
CA PHE A 148 8.39 -0.68 -3.19
C PHE A 148 8.73 -0.78 -1.71
N HIS A 149 8.16 -1.79 -1.04
CA HIS A 149 8.41 -2.05 0.37
C HIS A 149 8.51 -3.56 0.59
N GLY A 150 9.46 -3.96 1.42
CA GLY A 150 9.63 -5.34 1.87
C GLY A 150 9.89 -5.39 3.36
N SER A 151 9.30 -6.37 4.06
CA SER A 151 9.71 -6.70 5.43
C SER A 151 10.97 -7.54 5.40
N LEU A 152 11.96 -7.20 6.22
CA LEU A 152 13.16 -7.99 6.44
C LEU A 152 12.93 -8.86 7.67
N LEU A 153 12.83 -10.18 7.49
CA LEU A 153 12.86 -11.13 8.59
C LEU A 153 14.28 -11.68 8.69
N ARG A 154 14.94 -11.50 9.82
CA ARG A 154 16.19 -12.20 10.13
C ARG A 154 15.84 -13.67 10.43
N LEU A 155 16.02 -14.54 9.45
CA LEU A 155 16.10 -15.97 9.64
C LEU A 155 17.58 -16.35 9.62
N ASN A 156 18.17 -16.64 10.80
CA ASN A 156 19.48 -17.27 10.97
C ASN A 156 20.50 -16.94 9.88
N SER A 157 21.02 -15.72 9.88
CA SER A 157 22.06 -15.20 8.97
C SER A 157 21.69 -14.90 7.52
N ASP A 158 20.51 -15.29 7.02
CA ASP A 158 20.10 -14.97 5.66
C ASP A 158 18.96 -13.95 5.64
N ILE A 159 19.08 -12.95 4.78
CA ILE A 159 18.03 -11.95 4.55
C ILE A 159 16.97 -12.56 3.65
N ALA A 160 15.81 -12.90 4.20
CA ALA A 160 14.68 -13.39 3.42
C ALA A 160 13.64 -12.28 3.23
N TYR A 161 13.20 -12.06 2.00
CA TYR A 161 12.08 -11.17 1.69
C TYR A 161 10.78 -11.96 1.87
N THR A 162 9.91 -11.51 2.77
CA THR A 162 8.61 -12.14 2.97
C THR A 162 7.51 -11.21 2.52
N THR A 163 6.78 -11.63 1.49
CA THR A 163 5.46 -11.08 1.21
C THR A 163 4.48 -11.75 2.15
N VAL A 164 3.84 -10.99 3.03
CA VAL A 164 2.77 -11.54 3.88
C VAL A 164 1.56 -11.78 2.96
N ASN A 165 1.37 -13.03 2.54
CA ASN A 165 0.14 -13.48 1.92
C ASN A 165 -0.82 -13.88 3.05
N CYS A 166 -1.84 -13.07 3.30
CA CYS A 166 -2.99 -13.41 4.14
C CYS A 166 -4.02 -14.27 3.39
#